data_236ada5076030e2c3296d5eec6cee088
#
_entry.id   236ada5076030e2c3296d5eec6cee088
#
_cell.length_a   1.000
_cell.length_b   1.000
_cell.length_c   1.000
_cell.angle_alpha   90.00
_cell.angle_beta   90.00
_cell.angle_gamma   90.00
#
_symmetry.space_group_name_H-M   'P 1'
#
loop_
_entity.id
_entity.type
_entity.pdbx_description
1 polymer ?
#
loop_
_entity_poly.entity_id
_entity_poly.type
_entity_poly.pdbx_seq_one_letter_code
_entity_poly.pdbx_strand_id
1 'polypeptide(L)'
;MNWSVSLANLKTRAWQRMLSGRRLDLLNPSPMDIEIEDIAHGLSFVARWNGQTFGKFPYSVAEHSVFVEKLFYKINPKIDTKWRLAALLHDAPEYVIGDMISPVKSSVGKGYGEMDERLSAAIHQKFGLPSKIPDVIKKQIKRADTASAWLEAVQIAGFSEKEANTLFGKPILSDLKNLTLSPHEPTQVKNQFLKLFNELMEQI
;
A
#
# COMPACT_ATOMS: atom_id res chain seq x y z
N MET A 1 37.88 14.69 -24.71
CA MET A 1 37.18 15.55 -23.75
C MET A 1 36.89 14.73 -22.50
N ASN A 2 37.69 14.99 -21.44
CA ASN A 2 37.53 14.28 -20.16
C ASN A 2 36.33 14.89 -19.39
N TRP A 3 35.26 14.16 -19.26
CA TRP A 3 34.14 14.48 -18.35
C TRP A 3 34.45 13.94 -16.95
N SER A 4 35.40 14.56 -16.25
CA SER A 4 35.54 14.33 -14.81
C SER A 4 34.57 15.27 -14.09
N VAL A 5 33.32 14.86 -13.98
CA VAL A 5 32.37 15.47 -13.03
C VAL A 5 32.80 15.04 -11.64
N SER A 6 33.35 16.00 -10.85
CA SER A 6 33.63 15.77 -9.44
C SER A 6 32.32 15.40 -8.72
N LEU A 7 32.21 14.16 -8.27
CA LEU A 7 31.07 13.61 -7.49
C LEU A 7 30.94 14.23 -6.09
N ALA A 8 31.85 15.12 -5.69
CA ALA A 8 31.96 15.66 -4.33
C ALA A 8 30.91 16.70 -3.94
N ASN A 9 30.02 17.16 -4.85
CA ASN A 9 29.02 18.21 -4.57
C ASN A 9 27.60 17.95 -5.12
N LEU A 10 27.29 16.76 -5.56
CA LEU A 10 25.90 16.38 -5.79
C LEU A 10 25.25 16.13 -4.41
N LYS A 11 24.62 17.16 -3.81
CA LYS A 11 23.58 16.90 -2.79
C LYS A 11 22.61 15.94 -3.45
N THR A 12 22.63 14.67 -3.05
CA THR A 12 21.76 13.64 -3.57
C THR A 12 20.33 14.12 -3.38
N ARG A 13 19.59 14.28 -4.50
CA ARG A 13 18.20 14.69 -4.46
C ARG A 13 17.41 13.61 -3.71
N ALA A 14 16.92 13.94 -2.52
CA ALA A 14 16.13 13.05 -1.67
C ALA A 14 14.66 13.45 -1.62
N TRP A 15 14.15 14.14 -2.62
CA TRP A 15 12.76 14.59 -2.69
C TRP A 15 12.13 14.30 -4.05
N GLN A 16 10.81 14.15 -4.06
CA GLN A 16 9.98 13.97 -5.25
C GLN A 16 8.99 15.11 -5.42
N ARG A 17 8.77 15.55 -6.68
CA ARG A 17 7.68 16.44 -7.05
C ARG A 17 6.42 15.60 -7.19
N MET A 18 5.37 15.98 -6.47
CA MET A 18 4.06 15.37 -6.54
C MET A 18 3.15 16.09 -7.53
N LEU A 19 2.08 15.45 -8.01
CA LEU A 19 1.12 16.07 -8.93
C LEU A 19 0.36 17.24 -8.32
N SER A 20 0.11 17.21 -7.01
CA SER A 20 -0.44 18.34 -6.25
C SER A 20 0.44 19.60 -6.27
N GLY A 21 1.67 19.49 -6.76
CA GLY A 21 2.68 20.54 -6.70
C GLY A 21 3.53 20.50 -5.43
N ARG A 22 3.23 19.60 -4.46
CA ARG A 22 4.03 19.42 -3.25
C ARG A 22 5.43 18.91 -3.59
N ARG A 23 6.35 19.13 -2.67
CA ARG A 23 7.71 18.62 -2.72
C ARG A 23 7.93 17.75 -1.50
N LEU A 24 7.77 16.44 -1.68
CA LEU A 24 7.93 15.46 -0.61
C LEU A 24 9.40 15.12 -0.41
N ASP A 25 9.93 15.36 0.79
CA ASP A 25 11.25 14.87 1.21
C ASP A 25 11.11 13.41 1.66
N LEU A 26 11.84 12.50 1.02
CA LEU A 26 11.75 11.05 1.29
C LEU A 26 12.56 10.64 2.53
N LEU A 27 13.56 11.43 2.92
CA LEU A 27 14.39 11.15 4.10
C LEU A 27 13.81 11.76 5.38
N ASN A 28 13.08 12.88 5.24
CA ASN A 28 12.44 13.58 6.35
C ASN A 28 11.04 14.07 5.93
N PRO A 29 10.07 13.15 5.68
CA PRO A 29 8.75 13.50 5.19
C PRO A 29 7.97 14.32 6.22
N SER A 30 7.34 15.42 5.76
CA SER A 30 6.44 16.24 6.57
C SER A 30 4.98 15.88 6.28
N PRO A 31 4.11 15.76 7.30
CA PRO A 31 2.66 15.62 7.08
C PRO A 31 2.06 16.75 6.23
N MET A 32 2.68 17.93 6.21
CA MET A 32 2.23 19.08 5.42
C MET A 32 2.47 18.91 3.90
N ASP A 33 3.36 18.01 3.50
CA ASP A 33 3.68 17.73 2.10
C ASP A 33 2.91 16.53 1.53
N ILE A 34 1.99 15.97 2.31
CA ILE A 34 1.22 14.79 1.96
C ILE A 34 -0.21 15.19 1.57
N GLU A 35 -0.65 14.75 0.39
CA GLU A 35 -2.02 14.90 -0.09
C GLU A 35 -2.61 13.54 -0.47
N ILE A 36 -3.87 13.31 -0.12
CA ILE A 36 -4.51 12.01 -0.37
C ILE A 36 -4.67 11.73 -1.87
N GLU A 37 -4.85 12.77 -2.66
CA GLU A 37 -4.95 12.68 -4.12
C GLU A 37 -3.66 12.16 -4.76
N ASP A 38 -2.50 12.53 -4.22
CA ASP A 38 -1.19 12.02 -4.67
C ASP A 38 -1.02 10.55 -4.29
N ILE A 39 -1.42 10.17 -3.06
CA ILE A 39 -1.40 8.78 -2.59
C ILE A 39 -2.31 7.93 -3.48
N ALA A 40 -3.58 8.32 -3.62
CA ALA A 40 -4.55 7.57 -4.41
C ALA A 40 -4.12 7.43 -5.88
N HIS A 41 -3.54 8.50 -6.45
CA HIS A 41 -3.00 8.46 -7.80
C HIS A 41 -1.81 7.49 -7.89
N GLY A 42 -0.80 7.68 -7.06
CA GLY A 42 0.40 6.85 -7.09
C GLY A 42 0.09 5.37 -6.92
N LEU A 43 -0.68 5.00 -5.87
CA LEU A 43 -1.07 3.62 -5.60
C LEU A 43 -1.89 2.98 -6.74
N SER A 44 -2.67 3.78 -7.49
CA SER A 44 -3.46 3.27 -8.62
C SER A 44 -2.60 2.92 -9.85
N PHE A 45 -1.38 3.47 -9.92
CA PHE A 45 -0.42 3.20 -10.99
C PHE A 45 0.73 2.28 -10.56
N VAL A 46 0.86 1.97 -9.27
CA VAL A 46 1.82 0.98 -8.77
C VAL A 46 1.20 -0.41 -8.90
N ALA A 47 1.83 -1.25 -9.72
CA ALA A 47 1.37 -2.62 -9.95
C ALA A 47 1.87 -3.55 -8.84
N ARG A 48 0.97 -4.36 -8.26
CA ARG A 48 1.32 -5.49 -7.42
C ARG A 48 1.85 -6.65 -8.27
N TRP A 49 2.56 -7.58 -7.64
CA TRP A 49 3.13 -8.76 -8.33
C TRP A 49 4.05 -8.38 -9.51
N ASN A 50 4.67 -7.19 -9.47
CA ASN A 50 5.45 -6.63 -10.59
C ASN A 50 4.66 -6.64 -11.93
N GLY A 51 3.34 -6.47 -11.88
CA GLY A 51 2.46 -6.51 -13.05
C GLY A 51 2.21 -7.91 -13.63
N GLN A 52 2.70 -8.98 -12.97
CA GLN A 52 2.52 -10.38 -13.41
C GLN A 52 1.14 -10.90 -12.95
N THR A 53 0.07 -10.24 -13.41
CA THR A 53 -1.32 -10.58 -13.10
C THR A 53 -2.15 -10.72 -14.37
N PHE A 54 -3.13 -11.63 -14.35
CA PHE A 54 -4.10 -11.74 -15.44
C PHE A 54 -5.07 -10.56 -15.44
N GLY A 55 -5.52 -10.15 -16.64
CA GLY A 55 -6.49 -9.09 -16.83
C GLY A 55 -6.03 -8.05 -17.85
N LYS A 56 -6.91 -7.10 -18.15
CA LYS A 56 -6.63 -6.00 -19.08
C LYS A 56 -5.68 -4.96 -18.48
N PHE A 57 -5.77 -4.79 -17.17
CA PHE A 57 -4.95 -3.86 -16.38
C PHE A 57 -4.16 -4.62 -15.33
N PRO A 58 -2.99 -4.11 -14.88
CA PRO A 58 -2.31 -4.68 -13.73
C PRO A 58 -3.15 -4.46 -12.47
N TYR A 59 -3.14 -5.42 -11.54
CA TYR A 59 -3.74 -5.23 -10.23
C TYR A 59 -2.90 -4.25 -9.41
N SER A 60 -3.50 -3.16 -8.96
CA SER A 60 -2.80 -2.04 -8.33
C SER A 60 -2.74 -2.15 -6.81
N VAL A 61 -1.79 -1.42 -6.19
CA VAL A 61 -1.72 -1.30 -4.72
C VAL A 61 -2.98 -0.62 -4.16
N ALA A 62 -3.60 0.32 -4.90
CA ALA A 62 -4.84 0.95 -4.47
C ALA A 62 -6.00 -0.06 -4.39
N GLU A 63 -6.14 -0.97 -5.37
CA GLU A 63 -7.15 -2.04 -5.33
C GLU A 63 -6.91 -2.99 -4.15
N HIS A 64 -5.65 -3.38 -3.96
CA HIS A 64 -5.23 -4.17 -2.81
C HIS A 64 -5.61 -3.49 -1.49
N SER A 65 -5.29 -2.22 -1.33
CA SER A 65 -5.56 -1.45 -0.10
C SER A 65 -7.06 -1.36 0.21
N VAL A 66 -7.91 -1.10 -0.81
CA VAL A 66 -9.37 -1.12 -0.68
C VAL A 66 -9.87 -2.52 -0.31
N PHE A 67 -9.28 -3.56 -0.88
CA PHE A 67 -9.66 -4.94 -0.60
C PHE A 67 -9.21 -5.39 0.79
N VAL A 68 -8.02 -4.99 1.24
CA VAL A 68 -7.53 -5.25 2.60
C VAL A 68 -8.41 -4.57 3.65
N GLU A 69 -8.82 -3.31 3.44
CA GLU A 69 -9.76 -2.63 4.32
C GLU A 69 -11.08 -3.42 4.44
N LYS A 70 -11.65 -3.85 3.33
CA LYS A 70 -12.88 -4.65 3.29
C LYS A 70 -12.74 -5.97 4.05
N LEU A 71 -11.63 -6.67 3.89
CA LEU A 71 -11.34 -7.90 4.63
C LEU A 71 -11.11 -7.62 6.12
N PHE A 72 -10.38 -6.57 6.46
CA PHE A 72 -10.13 -6.15 7.82
C PHE A 72 -11.44 -5.85 8.56
N TYR A 73 -12.36 -5.09 7.95
CA TYR A 73 -13.67 -4.82 8.52
C TYR A 73 -14.53 -6.09 8.63
N LYS A 74 -14.49 -6.97 7.62
CA LYS A 74 -15.20 -8.25 7.68
C LYS A 74 -14.73 -9.15 8.84
N ILE A 75 -13.41 -9.14 9.11
CA ILE A 75 -12.82 -9.90 10.23
C ILE A 75 -13.14 -9.24 11.59
N ASN A 76 -13.25 -7.92 11.62
CA ASN A 76 -13.40 -7.12 12.83
C ASN A 76 -14.61 -6.15 12.72
N PRO A 77 -15.86 -6.63 12.67
CA PRO A 77 -17.02 -5.79 12.34
C PRO A 77 -17.38 -4.73 13.41
N LYS A 78 -16.79 -4.80 14.59
CA LYS A 78 -16.97 -3.83 15.68
C LYS A 78 -15.76 -2.92 15.87
N ILE A 79 -14.82 -2.93 14.93
CA ILE A 79 -13.59 -2.12 15.03
C ILE A 79 -13.92 -0.63 14.86
N ASP A 80 -13.20 0.22 15.56
CA ASP A 80 -13.27 1.67 15.42
C ASP A 80 -12.85 2.10 13.99
N THR A 81 -13.58 3.04 13.39
CA THR A 81 -13.40 3.51 12.01
C THR A 81 -11.98 4.00 11.73
N LYS A 82 -11.30 4.62 12.69
CA LYS A 82 -9.90 5.03 12.54
C LYS A 82 -8.96 3.86 12.21
N TRP A 83 -9.25 2.65 12.68
CA TRP A 83 -8.43 1.46 12.35
C TRP A 83 -8.76 0.89 10.97
N ARG A 84 -9.97 1.13 10.46
CA ARG A 84 -10.32 0.88 9.06
C ARG A 84 -9.53 1.82 8.13
N LEU A 85 -9.40 3.10 8.52
CA LEU A 85 -8.54 4.05 7.82
C LEU A 85 -7.07 3.59 7.85
N ALA A 86 -6.57 3.11 8.99
CA ALA A 86 -5.22 2.56 9.08
C ALA A 86 -5.03 1.33 8.18
N ALA A 87 -6.06 0.49 8.00
CA ALA A 87 -6.02 -0.64 7.08
C ALA A 87 -6.01 -0.19 5.61
N LEU A 88 -6.79 0.84 5.25
CA LEU A 88 -6.77 1.42 3.90
C LEU A 88 -5.39 2.03 3.57
N LEU A 89 -4.72 2.64 4.54
CA LEU A 89 -3.44 3.34 4.36
C LEU A 89 -2.21 2.47 4.68
N HIS A 90 -2.35 1.16 4.88
CA HIS A 90 -1.27 0.31 5.38
C HIS A 90 -0.05 0.23 4.43
N ASP A 91 -0.29 0.27 3.13
CA ASP A 91 0.73 0.30 2.06
C ASP A 91 0.82 1.69 1.39
N ALA A 92 0.29 2.75 2.05
CA ALA A 92 0.30 4.09 1.49
C ALA A 92 1.70 4.59 1.07
N PRO A 93 2.80 4.33 1.82
CA PRO A 93 4.15 4.73 1.39
C PRO A 93 4.54 4.27 -0.02
N GLU A 94 3.96 3.19 -0.50
CA GLU A 94 4.28 2.60 -1.80
C GLU A 94 3.95 3.53 -2.98
N TYR A 95 3.14 4.59 -2.77
CA TYR A 95 2.88 5.61 -3.80
C TYR A 95 4.14 6.33 -4.30
N VAL A 96 5.24 6.30 -3.52
CA VAL A 96 6.53 6.91 -3.89
C VAL A 96 7.70 5.92 -3.85
N ILE A 97 7.65 4.86 -3.02
CA ILE A 97 8.72 3.88 -2.95
C ILE A 97 8.45 2.61 -3.75
N GLY A 98 7.23 2.47 -4.29
CA GLY A 98 6.79 1.31 -5.08
C GLY A 98 6.50 0.06 -4.25
N ASP A 99 5.71 -0.85 -4.81
CA ASP A 99 5.51 -2.19 -4.23
C ASP A 99 6.73 -3.07 -4.51
N MET A 100 7.45 -3.39 -3.45
CA MET A 100 8.61 -4.28 -3.53
C MET A 100 8.23 -5.67 -3.02
N ILE A 101 8.30 -6.68 -3.89
CA ILE A 101 7.98 -8.06 -3.51
C ILE A 101 8.92 -8.57 -2.40
N SER A 102 8.40 -9.44 -1.54
CA SER A 102 9.12 -9.94 -0.35
C SER A 102 10.53 -10.48 -0.61
N PRO A 103 10.81 -11.22 -1.72
CA PRO A 103 12.17 -11.65 -2.02
C PRO A 103 13.15 -10.50 -2.25
N VAL A 104 12.69 -9.39 -2.85
CA VAL A 104 13.51 -8.20 -3.09
C VAL A 104 13.67 -7.40 -1.80
N LYS A 105 12.59 -7.20 -1.01
CA LYS A 105 12.66 -6.54 0.32
C LYS A 105 13.73 -7.19 1.21
N SER A 106 13.80 -8.52 1.24
CA SER A 106 14.81 -9.25 2.03
C SER A 106 16.25 -9.06 1.53
N SER A 107 16.44 -8.75 0.25
CA SER A 107 17.77 -8.60 -0.38
C SER A 107 18.32 -7.17 -0.32
N VAL A 108 17.44 -6.15 -0.30
CA VAL A 108 17.83 -4.72 -0.34
C VAL A 108 18.32 -4.20 1.00
N GLY A 109 18.00 -4.88 2.12
CA GLY A 109 18.44 -4.50 3.45
C GLY A 109 17.54 -3.45 4.14
N LYS A 110 18.08 -2.87 5.26
CA LYS A 110 17.26 -2.08 6.20
C LYS A 110 16.78 -0.72 5.67
N GLY A 111 17.47 -0.11 4.71
CA GLY A 111 17.20 1.26 4.25
C GLY A 111 15.80 1.45 3.68
N TYR A 112 15.25 0.45 2.99
CA TYR A 112 13.87 0.49 2.48
C TYR A 112 12.85 0.51 3.64
N GLY A 113 13.00 -0.38 4.62
CA GLY A 113 12.10 -0.43 5.78
C GLY A 113 12.11 0.84 6.62
N GLU A 114 13.28 1.47 6.81
CA GLU A 114 13.38 2.73 7.53
C GLU A 114 12.71 3.90 6.78
N MET A 115 12.77 3.89 5.44
CA MET A 115 12.06 4.88 4.62
C MET A 115 10.55 4.68 4.68
N ASP A 116 10.08 3.44 4.56
CA ASP A 116 8.69 3.04 4.71
C ASP A 116 8.13 3.48 6.06
N GLU A 117 8.83 3.21 7.16
CA GLU A 117 8.39 3.62 8.51
C GLU A 117 8.27 5.14 8.67
N ARG A 118 9.21 5.93 8.12
CA ARG A 118 9.14 7.40 8.18
C ARG A 118 7.97 7.95 7.37
N LEU A 119 7.77 7.44 6.16
CA LEU A 119 6.64 7.83 5.31
C LEU A 119 5.31 7.43 5.96
N SER A 120 5.20 6.21 6.47
CA SER A 120 4.02 5.74 7.21
C SER A 120 3.68 6.66 8.37
N ALA A 121 4.68 7.03 9.20
CA ALA A 121 4.47 7.90 10.34
C ALA A 121 3.94 9.29 9.93
N ALA A 122 4.49 9.89 8.87
CA ALA A 122 4.06 11.18 8.35
C ALA A 122 2.64 11.10 7.75
N ILE A 123 2.32 10.04 7.00
CA ILE A 123 0.98 9.80 6.43
C ILE A 123 -0.04 9.62 7.56
N HIS A 124 0.26 8.80 8.56
CA HIS A 124 -0.62 8.58 9.69
C HIS A 124 -0.92 9.89 10.43
N GLN A 125 0.11 10.69 10.74
CA GLN A 125 -0.06 11.99 11.39
C GLN A 125 -0.90 12.96 10.54
N LYS A 126 -0.72 12.98 9.22
CA LYS A 126 -1.53 13.81 8.31
C LYS A 126 -3.03 13.55 8.45
N PHE A 127 -3.41 12.28 8.61
CA PHE A 127 -4.81 11.86 8.63
C PHE A 127 -5.32 11.49 10.03
N GLY A 128 -4.69 12.05 11.09
CA GLY A 128 -5.18 11.94 12.48
C GLY A 128 -4.96 10.56 13.13
N LEU A 129 -4.14 9.70 12.52
CA LEU A 129 -3.75 8.43 13.10
C LEU A 129 -2.48 8.59 13.97
N PRO A 130 -2.26 7.71 14.96
CA PRO A 130 -1.00 7.71 15.69
C PRO A 130 0.15 7.35 14.73
N SER A 131 1.29 8.03 14.86
CA SER A 131 2.48 7.79 14.01
C SER A 131 2.90 6.32 13.99
N LYS A 132 2.69 5.61 15.10
CA LYS A 132 2.88 4.17 15.20
C LYS A 132 1.56 3.49 15.54
N ILE A 133 1.07 2.66 14.62
CA ILE A 133 -0.14 1.87 14.85
C ILE A 133 0.12 0.83 15.96
N PRO A 134 -0.81 0.63 16.92
CA PRO A 134 -0.68 -0.37 17.97
C PRO A 134 -0.45 -1.78 17.39
N ASP A 135 0.42 -2.57 18.03
CA ASP A 135 0.81 -3.90 17.54
C ASP A 135 -0.38 -4.86 17.37
N VAL A 136 -1.41 -4.74 18.22
CA VAL A 136 -2.63 -5.54 18.10
C VAL A 136 -3.35 -5.23 16.78
N ILE A 137 -3.48 -3.95 16.44
CA ILE A 137 -4.11 -3.50 15.19
C ILE A 137 -3.23 -3.89 14.00
N LYS A 138 -1.93 -3.66 14.09
CA LYS A 138 -0.95 -4.08 13.06
C LYS A 138 -1.08 -5.57 12.70
N LYS A 139 -1.18 -6.43 13.71
CA LYS A 139 -1.37 -7.88 13.52
C LYS A 139 -2.71 -8.20 12.83
N GLN A 140 -3.77 -7.48 13.16
CA GLN A 140 -5.08 -7.68 12.52
C GLN A 140 -5.08 -7.21 11.06
N ILE A 141 -4.46 -6.05 10.76
CA ILE A 141 -4.28 -5.56 9.39
C ILE A 141 -3.43 -6.57 8.60
N LYS A 142 -2.31 -7.05 9.16
CA LYS A 142 -1.44 -8.04 8.51
C LYS A 142 -2.18 -9.35 8.20
N ARG A 143 -3.12 -9.75 9.05
CA ARG A 143 -3.98 -10.92 8.78
C ARG A 143 -4.88 -10.71 7.57
N ALA A 144 -5.47 -9.51 7.43
CA ALA A 144 -6.30 -9.16 6.28
C ALA A 144 -5.46 -9.05 4.99
N ASP A 145 -4.30 -8.41 5.07
CA ASP A 145 -3.32 -8.31 3.98
C ASP A 145 -2.87 -9.69 3.49
N THR A 146 -2.49 -10.59 4.40
CA THR A 146 -2.10 -11.96 4.05
C THR A 146 -3.25 -12.74 3.39
N ALA A 147 -4.49 -12.54 3.84
CA ALA A 147 -5.67 -13.16 3.21
C ALA A 147 -5.94 -12.58 1.81
N SER A 148 -5.73 -11.26 1.61
CA SER A 148 -5.77 -10.61 0.30
C SER A 148 -4.71 -11.20 -0.64
N ALA A 149 -3.45 -11.27 -0.19
CA ALA A 149 -2.35 -11.81 -0.98
C ALA A 149 -2.60 -13.27 -1.40
N TRP A 150 -3.22 -14.09 -0.54
CA TRP A 150 -3.63 -15.44 -0.90
C TRP A 150 -4.67 -15.47 -2.04
N LEU A 151 -5.70 -14.60 -1.94
CA LEU A 151 -6.74 -14.52 -2.98
C LEU A 151 -6.16 -13.99 -4.30
N GLU A 152 -5.32 -12.97 -4.22
CA GLU A 152 -4.61 -12.42 -5.39
C GLU A 152 -3.75 -13.50 -6.06
N ALA A 153 -2.96 -14.25 -5.29
CA ALA A 153 -2.13 -15.33 -5.79
C ALA A 153 -2.94 -16.34 -6.61
N VAL A 154 -4.07 -16.81 -6.04
CA VAL A 154 -4.88 -17.87 -6.65
C VAL A 154 -5.71 -17.35 -7.81
N GLN A 155 -6.29 -16.15 -7.70
CA GLN A 155 -7.26 -15.68 -8.70
C GLN A 155 -6.62 -14.93 -9.87
N ILE A 156 -5.53 -14.19 -9.63
CA ILE A 156 -4.99 -13.29 -10.65
C ILE A 156 -3.49 -13.42 -10.90
N ALA A 157 -2.71 -14.00 -9.97
CA ALA A 157 -1.26 -14.15 -10.16
C ALA A 157 -0.82 -15.56 -10.59
N GLY A 158 -1.77 -16.47 -10.86
CA GLY A 158 -1.49 -17.78 -11.47
C GLY A 158 -0.97 -18.87 -10.54
N PHE A 159 -1.03 -18.66 -9.21
CA PHE A 159 -0.64 -19.68 -8.23
C PHE A 159 -1.75 -20.73 -8.04
N SER A 160 -1.34 -21.98 -7.83
CA SER A 160 -2.25 -22.99 -7.32
C SER A 160 -2.60 -22.72 -5.84
N GLU A 161 -3.75 -23.21 -5.36
CA GLU A 161 -4.10 -23.13 -3.92
C GLU A 161 -3.01 -23.76 -3.03
N LYS A 162 -2.35 -24.82 -3.50
CA LYS A 162 -1.27 -25.49 -2.74
C LYS A 162 -0.06 -24.58 -2.55
N GLU A 163 0.37 -23.89 -3.60
CA GLU A 163 1.47 -22.92 -3.53
C GLU A 163 1.10 -21.73 -2.65
N ALA A 164 -0.09 -21.16 -2.84
CA ALA A 164 -0.59 -20.04 -2.04
C ALA A 164 -0.70 -20.42 -0.55
N ASN A 165 -1.16 -21.65 -0.22
CA ASN A 165 -1.19 -22.15 1.15
C ASN A 165 0.21 -22.27 1.78
N THR A 166 1.21 -22.61 0.98
CA THR A 166 2.61 -22.71 1.45
C THR A 166 3.21 -21.36 1.75
N LEU A 167 2.91 -20.33 0.90
CA LEU A 167 3.50 -19.00 0.99
C LEU A 167 2.77 -18.08 2.00
N PHE A 168 1.45 -18.14 2.02
CA PHE A 168 0.60 -17.20 2.79
C PHE A 168 -0.18 -17.86 3.92
N GLY A 169 -0.13 -19.21 4.02
CA GLY A 169 -1.01 -19.97 4.90
C GLY A 169 -2.44 -20.07 4.36
N LYS A 170 -3.20 -21.04 4.83
CA LYS A 170 -4.61 -21.16 4.45
C LYS A 170 -5.45 -20.09 5.16
N PRO A 171 -6.21 -19.26 4.43
CA PRO A 171 -7.08 -18.26 5.04
C PRO A 171 -8.16 -18.91 5.92
N ILE A 172 -8.41 -18.31 7.09
CA ILE A 172 -9.38 -18.87 8.08
C ILE A 172 -10.83 -18.51 7.72
N LEU A 173 -11.05 -17.54 6.81
CA LEU A 173 -12.39 -17.05 6.43
C LEU A 173 -13.05 -18.03 5.46
N SER A 174 -14.15 -18.65 5.88
CA SER A 174 -14.93 -19.60 5.06
C SER A 174 -15.53 -18.99 3.79
N ASP A 175 -15.86 -17.67 3.82
CA ASP A 175 -16.58 -16.99 2.76
C ASP A 175 -15.68 -16.28 1.73
N LEU A 176 -14.36 -16.47 1.80
CA LEU A 176 -13.42 -15.83 0.86
C LEU A 176 -13.62 -16.28 -0.59
N LYS A 177 -14.10 -17.52 -0.80
CA LYS A 177 -14.34 -18.07 -2.15
C LYS A 177 -15.40 -17.30 -2.94
N ASN A 178 -16.23 -16.51 -2.27
CA ASN A 178 -17.26 -15.67 -2.91
C ASN A 178 -16.75 -14.26 -3.29
N LEU A 179 -15.51 -13.94 -2.95
CA LEU A 179 -14.90 -12.66 -3.28
C LEU A 179 -14.11 -12.82 -4.57
N THR A 180 -14.52 -12.12 -5.61
CA THR A 180 -13.85 -12.13 -6.91
C THR A 180 -13.00 -10.89 -7.07
N LEU A 181 -11.76 -11.06 -7.50
CA LEU A 181 -10.84 -9.99 -7.86
C LEU A 181 -10.84 -9.81 -9.39
N SER A 182 -10.94 -8.57 -9.82
CA SER A 182 -10.84 -8.20 -11.23
C SER A 182 -10.07 -6.88 -11.32
N PRO A 183 -8.90 -6.84 -11.97
CA PRO A 183 -8.15 -5.60 -12.15
C PRO A 183 -8.94 -4.57 -12.96
N HIS A 184 -8.95 -3.33 -12.48
CA HIS A 184 -9.69 -2.22 -13.08
C HIS A 184 -8.76 -1.14 -13.62
N GLU A 185 -9.35 -0.22 -14.37
CA GLU A 185 -8.65 0.94 -14.92
C GLU A 185 -8.17 1.88 -13.78
N PRO A 186 -6.91 2.39 -13.83
CA PRO A 186 -6.32 3.16 -12.73
C PRO A 186 -7.14 4.38 -12.27
N THR A 187 -7.79 5.10 -13.19
CA THR A 187 -8.63 6.26 -12.81
C THR A 187 -9.87 5.83 -12.04
N GLN A 188 -10.48 4.71 -12.41
CA GLN A 188 -11.61 4.12 -11.68
C GLN A 188 -11.18 3.72 -10.27
N VAL A 189 -10.03 3.06 -10.16
CA VAL A 189 -9.47 2.61 -8.87
C VAL A 189 -9.14 3.80 -7.97
N LYS A 190 -8.50 4.84 -8.52
CA LYS A 190 -8.25 6.09 -7.79
C LYS A 190 -9.53 6.66 -7.18
N ASN A 191 -10.61 6.72 -7.96
CA ASN A 191 -11.88 7.26 -7.49
C ASN A 191 -12.51 6.38 -6.40
N GLN A 192 -12.40 5.05 -6.51
CA GLN A 192 -12.87 4.13 -5.47
C GLN A 192 -12.10 4.30 -4.16
N PHE A 193 -10.76 4.41 -4.24
CA PHE A 193 -9.91 4.65 -3.09
C PHE A 193 -10.26 5.97 -2.38
N LEU A 194 -10.36 7.08 -3.13
CA LEU A 194 -10.73 8.40 -2.60
C LEU A 194 -12.12 8.40 -1.98
N LYS A 195 -13.08 7.74 -2.62
CA LYS A 195 -14.44 7.61 -2.08
C LYS A 195 -14.42 6.92 -0.72
N LEU A 196 -13.78 5.76 -0.63
CA LEU A 196 -13.68 5.02 0.64
C LEU A 196 -12.92 5.82 1.71
N PHE A 197 -11.82 6.48 1.33
CA PHE A 197 -11.08 7.35 2.24
C PHE A 197 -11.99 8.45 2.83
N ASN A 198 -12.72 9.17 1.99
CA ASN A 198 -13.62 10.24 2.43
C ASN A 198 -14.74 9.72 3.33
N GLU A 199 -15.37 8.60 2.98
CA GLU A 199 -16.39 7.94 3.81
C GLU A 199 -15.85 7.57 5.21
N LEU A 200 -14.60 7.12 5.31
CA LEU A 200 -13.97 6.81 6.59
C LEU A 200 -13.62 8.06 7.38
N MET A 201 -13.11 9.11 6.71
CA MET A 201 -12.77 10.39 7.35
C MET A 201 -13.99 11.12 7.91
N GLU A 202 -15.15 11.03 7.24
CA GLU A 202 -16.41 11.61 7.72
C GLU A 202 -16.95 10.92 8.99
N GLN A 203 -16.49 9.70 9.29
CA GLN A 203 -16.93 8.89 10.44
C GLN A 203 -15.98 8.96 11.64
N ILE A 204 -14.83 9.62 11.52
CA ILE A 204 -13.83 9.80 12.58
C ILE A 204 -14.00 11.17 13.25
#